data_f1c69a657d8c35f531cd23bc7e665b78
#
_entry.id   f1c69a657d8c35f531cd23bc7e665b78
#
_cell.length_a   1.000
_cell.length_b   1.000
_cell.length_c   1.000
_cell.angle_alpha   90.00
_cell.angle_beta   90.00
_cell.angle_gamma   90.00
#
_symmetry.space_group_name_H-M   'P 1'
#
loop_
_entity.id
_entity.type
_entity.pdbx_description
1 polymer ?
#
loop_
_entity_poly.entity_id
_entity_poly.type
_entity_poly.pdbx_seq_one_letter_code
_entity_poly.pdbx_strand_id
1 'polypeptide(L)'
;MGTIKDKFFVFNPKSYLFGNELLELAKEADRLAEQYPEISVFVTCPYADIHKVSSETKHIIVTAQHLDGIDCGRGMGAALPASLYNAGARATFLNHAEHPLTTSQVVASINQAEKLGLITILCADSIKEAQMLAMLNPTIMLCEPTELIGTGQTSDDSYILETNHLVKSVNSDILMMQGAGIMNEKDVYRTIKLGADGTGCTSGIVKAKDPKLMLKLMIEAIDKAMNEEKK
;
A
#
# COMPACT_ATOMS: atom_id res chain seq x y z
N MET A 1 13.96 12.79 0.72
CA MET A 1 12.77 11.93 0.66
C MET A 1 11.65 12.69 0.00
N GLY A 2 11.04 12.17 -1.05
CA GLY A 2 9.79 12.74 -1.57
C GLY A 2 8.69 12.57 -0.52
N THR A 3 7.98 13.63 -0.21
CA THR A 3 6.77 13.57 0.64
C THR A 3 5.72 12.74 -0.11
N ILE A 4 5.08 11.80 0.58
CA ILE A 4 3.90 11.12 0.05
C ILE A 4 2.82 12.17 -0.30
N LYS A 5 2.14 11.98 -1.41
CA LYS A 5 1.00 12.81 -1.82
C LYS A 5 -0.27 12.39 -1.08
N ASP A 6 -1.21 13.30 -0.98
CA ASP A 6 -2.50 13.05 -0.33
C ASP A 6 -3.33 11.96 -1.03
N LYS A 7 -3.09 11.73 -2.33
CA LYS A 7 -3.68 10.64 -3.08
C LYS A 7 -2.62 9.66 -3.56
N PHE A 8 -2.94 8.36 -3.47
CA PHE A 8 -1.98 7.32 -3.82
C PHE A 8 -2.66 6.05 -4.35
N PHE A 9 -1.87 5.26 -5.09
CA PHE A 9 -2.23 3.94 -5.57
C PHE A 9 -1.18 2.91 -5.19
N VAL A 10 -1.60 1.72 -4.75
CA VAL A 10 -0.70 0.60 -4.41
C VAL A 10 -0.92 -0.55 -5.38
N PHE A 11 0.06 -0.83 -6.23
CA PHE A 11 0.13 -2.09 -6.95
C PHE A 11 0.83 -3.13 -6.08
N ASN A 12 0.08 -4.12 -5.60
CA ASN A 12 0.60 -5.20 -4.77
C ASN A 12 0.47 -6.54 -5.50
N PRO A 13 1.50 -7.01 -6.22
CA PRO A 13 1.46 -8.29 -6.89
C PRO A 13 1.54 -9.49 -5.94
N LYS A 14 1.71 -9.27 -4.64
CA LYS A 14 1.91 -10.32 -3.63
C LYS A 14 3.02 -11.29 -4.09
N SER A 15 2.75 -12.60 -4.10
CA SER A 15 3.65 -13.64 -4.60
C SER A 15 3.25 -14.17 -5.98
N TYR A 16 2.35 -13.47 -6.69
CA TYR A 16 1.97 -13.86 -8.05
C TYR A 16 3.03 -13.51 -9.09
N LEU A 17 3.75 -12.38 -8.89
CA LEU A 17 4.78 -11.92 -9.83
C LEU A 17 6.10 -11.69 -9.11
N PHE A 18 7.18 -12.02 -9.80
CA PHE A 18 8.56 -11.82 -9.37
C PHE A 18 9.49 -11.65 -10.58
N GLY A 19 10.73 -11.24 -10.33
CA GLY A 19 11.77 -11.15 -11.36
C GLY A 19 11.41 -10.20 -12.50
N ASN A 20 11.54 -10.65 -13.75
CA ASN A 20 11.33 -9.79 -14.91
C ASN A 20 9.86 -9.39 -15.12
N GLU A 21 8.91 -10.27 -14.82
CA GLU A 21 7.48 -9.98 -14.99
C GLU A 21 7.05 -8.85 -14.04
N LEU A 22 7.50 -8.90 -12.79
CA LEU A 22 7.28 -7.81 -11.84
C LEU A 22 7.95 -6.51 -12.32
N LEU A 23 9.22 -6.59 -12.76
CA LEU A 23 9.97 -5.42 -13.21
C LEU A 23 9.27 -4.69 -14.37
N GLU A 24 8.73 -5.42 -15.34
CA GLU A 24 8.03 -4.82 -16.48
C GLU A 24 6.77 -4.04 -16.07
N LEU A 25 6.04 -4.54 -15.08
CA LEU A 25 4.89 -3.80 -14.53
C LEU A 25 5.32 -2.65 -13.61
N ALA A 26 6.42 -2.82 -12.87
CA ALA A 26 7.00 -1.74 -12.06
C ALA A 26 7.49 -0.58 -12.93
N LYS A 27 8.09 -0.85 -14.09
CA LYS A 27 8.46 0.18 -15.08
C LYS A 27 7.25 0.92 -15.65
N GLU A 28 6.16 0.21 -15.92
CA GLU A 28 4.92 0.86 -16.33
C GLU A 28 4.32 1.72 -15.20
N ALA A 29 4.34 1.23 -13.96
CA ALA A 29 3.94 2.01 -12.78
C ALA A 29 4.81 3.28 -12.62
N ASP A 30 6.12 3.16 -12.85
CA ASP A 30 7.07 4.28 -12.78
C ASP A 30 6.79 5.35 -13.83
N ARG A 31 6.52 4.93 -15.07
CA ARG A 31 6.10 5.82 -16.17
C ARG A 31 4.80 6.54 -15.84
N LEU A 32 3.84 5.85 -15.24
CA LEU A 32 2.57 6.44 -14.82
C LEU A 32 2.76 7.39 -13.64
N ALA A 33 3.63 7.07 -12.67
CA ALA A 33 3.96 7.96 -11.56
C ALA A 33 4.60 9.28 -12.06
N GLU A 34 5.44 9.23 -13.11
CA GLU A 34 5.96 10.42 -13.77
C GLU A 34 4.87 11.24 -14.48
N GLN A 35 3.92 10.55 -15.13
CA GLN A 35 2.80 11.17 -15.85
C GLN A 35 1.79 11.83 -14.91
N TYR A 36 1.55 11.25 -13.72
CA TYR A 36 0.58 11.71 -12.71
C TYR A 36 1.30 12.11 -11.40
N PRO A 37 2.09 13.19 -11.40
CA PRO A 37 2.99 13.53 -10.28
C PRO A 37 2.25 13.92 -8.98
N GLU A 38 0.95 14.17 -9.03
CA GLU A 38 0.11 14.43 -7.85
C GLU A 38 -0.38 13.14 -7.15
N ILE A 39 -0.07 11.96 -7.71
CA ILE A 39 -0.45 10.65 -7.16
C ILE A 39 0.83 9.89 -6.81
N SER A 40 0.98 9.49 -5.54
CA SER A 40 2.05 8.57 -5.16
C SER A 40 1.72 7.15 -5.60
N VAL A 41 2.61 6.51 -6.34
CA VAL A 41 2.45 5.13 -6.80
C VAL A 41 3.40 4.22 -6.06
N PHE A 42 2.86 3.26 -5.33
CA PHE A 42 3.60 2.23 -4.61
C PHE A 42 3.63 0.94 -5.40
N VAL A 43 4.76 0.25 -5.41
CA VAL A 43 4.88 -1.11 -5.96
C VAL A 43 5.47 -2.01 -4.89
N THR A 44 4.68 -3.00 -4.46
CA THR A 44 5.12 -3.97 -3.45
C THR A 44 5.93 -5.07 -4.11
N CYS A 45 7.09 -5.38 -3.55
CA CYS A 45 8.03 -6.34 -4.11
C CYS A 45 8.33 -7.48 -3.14
N PRO A 46 8.45 -8.73 -3.61
CA PRO A 46 9.19 -9.77 -2.88
C PRO A 46 10.58 -9.28 -2.51
N TYR A 47 11.12 -9.70 -1.37
CA TYR A 47 12.39 -9.16 -0.85
C TYR A 47 13.55 -9.25 -1.85
N ALA A 48 13.61 -10.36 -2.60
CA ALA A 48 14.66 -10.60 -3.60
C ALA A 48 14.63 -9.60 -4.78
N ASP A 49 13.48 -8.99 -5.05
CA ASP A 49 13.29 -8.10 -6.20
C ASP A 49 13.41 -6.61 -5.86
N ILE A 50 13.43 -6.24 -4.57
CA ILE A 50 13.45 -4.85 -4.11
C ILE A 50 14.60 -4.08 -4.76
N HIS A 51 15.83 -4.61 -4.69
CA HIS A 51 17.00 -3.93 -5.24
C HIS A 51 16.91 -3.77 -6.76
N LYS A 52 16.47 -4.81 -7.45
CA LYS A 52 16.32 -4.77 -8.91
C LYS A 52 15.29 -3.73 -9.34
N VAL A 53 14.12 -3.73 -8.73
CA VAL A 53 13.06 -2.76 -9.05
C VAL A 53 13.53 -1.35 -8.70
N SER A 54 14.10 -1.14 -7.52
CA SER A 54 14.58 0.17 -7.08
C SER A 54 15.70 0.74 -7.94
N SER A 55 16.58 -0.09 -8.51
CA SER A 55 17.66 0.37 -9.37
C SER A 55 17.20 0.76 -10.79
N GLU A 56 16.03 0.30 -11.21
CA GLU A 56 15.51 0.49 -12.57
C GLU A 56 14.25 1.41 -12.63
N THR A 57 13.87 2.00 -11.49
CA THR A 57 12.72 2.92 -11.38
C THR A 57 13.11 4.18 -10.59
N LYS A 58 12.36 5.29 -10.74
CA LYS A 58 12.69 6.59 -10.15
C LYS A 58 11.53 7.28 -9.45
N HIS A 59 10.30 7.06 -9.92
CA HIS A 59 9.12 7.82 -9.55
C HIS A 59 8.18 7.05 -8.62
N ILE A 60 8.27 5.69 -8.60
CA ILE A 60 7.49 4.85 -7.69
C ILE A 60 8.15 4.75 -6.31
N ILE A 61 7.32 4.40 -5.33
CA ILE A 61 7.74 4.07 -3.96
C ILE A 61 7.85 2.55 -3.86
N VAL A 62 9.09 2.02 -3.93
CA VAL A 62 9.33 0.59 -3.78
C VAL A 62 9.00 0.18 -2.35
N THR A 63 8.12 -0.81 -2.21
CA THR A 63 7.51 -1.20 -0.95
C THR A 63 7.87 -2.65 -0.60
N ALA A 64 8.34 -2.88 0.62
CA ALA A 64 8.54 -4.23 1.14
C ALA A 64 7.20 -4.85 1.55
N GLN A 65 7.08 -6.17 1.40
CA GLN A 65 5.88 -6.91 1.82
C GLN A 65 5.70 -6.93 3.35
N HIS A 66 6.82 -6.86 4.08
CA HIS A 66 6.89 -6.87 5.54
C HIS A 66 8.30 -6.46 5.98
N LEU A 67 8.47 -6.10 7.25
CA LEU A 67 9.75 -6.08 7.96
C LEU A 67 9.57 -6.54 9.40
N ASP A 68 10.62 -7.16 9.97
CA ASP A 68 10.64 -7.55 11.38
C ASP A 68 11.18 -6.41 12.27
N GLY A 69 10.69 -6.32 13.49
CA GLY A 69 11.08 -5.31 14.46
C GLY A 69 12.43 -5.59 15.11
N ILE A 70 13.50 -5.79 14.32
CA ILE A 70 14.84 -6.18 14.79
C ILE A 70 15.91 -5.20 14.35
N ASP A 71 16.97 -5.10 15.16
CA ASP A 71 18.21 -4.43 14.82
C ASP A 71 19.21 -5.39 14.13
N CYS A 72 20.28 -4.84 13.55
CA CYS A 72 21.37 -5.64 13.00
C CYS A 72 21.96 -6.57 14.07
N GLY A 73 22.15 -7.84 13.74
CA GLY A 73 22.66 -8.84 14.66
C GLY A 73 22.02 -10.21 14.48
N ARG A 74 21.53 -10.80 15.57
CA ARG A 74 20.85 -12.09 15.53
C ARG A 74 19.48 -11.94 14.85
N GLY A 75 19.11 -12.86 13.96
CA GLY A 75 17.84 -12.81 13.23
C GLY A 75 17.94 -13.54 11.89
N MET A 76 18.57 -14.72 11.88
CA MET A 76 18.65 -15.52 10.64
C MET A 76 17.25 -15.81 10.12
N GLY A 77 16.98 -15.47 8.84
CA GLY A 77 15.69 -15.65 8.19
C GLY A 77 14.70 -14.51 8.40
N ALA A 78 15.01 -13.54 9.27
CA ALA A 78 14.14 -12.37 9.46
C ALA A 78 14.31 -11.33 8.34
N ALA A 79 13.23 -10.57 8.10
CA ALA A 79 13.21 -9.44 7.16
C ALA A 79 13.84 -8.20 7.83
N LEU A 80 15.17 -8.08 7.78
CA LEU A 80 15.92 -7.02 8.45
C LEU A 80 15.64 -5.64 7.85
N PRO A 81 15.09 -4.67 8.62
CA PRO A 81 14.70 -3.35 8.13
C PRO A 81 15.83 -2.59 7.42
N ALA A 82 17.02 -2.56 8.02
CA ALA A 82 18.20 -1.89 7.44
C ALA A 82 18.61 -2.49 6.09
N SER A 83 18.49 -3.81 5.91
CA SER A 83 18.77 -4.48 4.63
C SER A 83 17.76 -4.11 3.56
N LEU A 84 16.47 -4.09 3.91
CA LEU A 84 15.41 -3.70 2.98
C LEU A 84 15.54 -2.23 2.55
N TYR A 85 15.82 -1.33 3.50
CA TYR A 85 16.09 0.07 3.21
C TYR A 85 17.31 0.24 2.28
N ASN A 86 18.39 -0.45 2.58
CA ASN A 86 19.62 -0.44 1.76
C ASN A 86 19.37 -1.01 0.34
N ALA A 87 18.48 -2.00 0.21
CA ALA A 87 18.06 -2.54 -1.08
C ALA A 87 17.17 -1.57 -1.89
N GLY A 88 16.69 -0.51 -1.27
CA GLY A 88 15.90 0.54 -1.92
C GLY A 88 14.43 0.62 -1.53
N ALA A 89 13.96 -0.19 -0.58
CA ALA A 89 12.62 -0.02 -0.03
C ALA A 89 12.47 1.35 0.63
N ARG A 90 11.32 1.99 0.42
CA ARG A 90 10.95 3.28 1.05
C ARG A 90 9.61 3.20 1.78
N ALA A 91 8.92 2.08 1.65
CA ALA A 91 7.71 1.75 2.39
C ALA A 91 7.69 0.28 2.76
N THR A 92 6.82 -0.08 3.70
CA THR A 92 6.57 -1.47 4.10
C THR A 92 5.11 -1.67 4.48
N PHE A 93 4.56 -2.84 4.16
CA PHE A 93 3.35 -3.34 4.79
C PHE A 93 3.67 -3.93 6.17
N LEU A 94 2.73 -3.85 7.10
CA LEU A 94 2.78 -4.47 8.43
C LEU A 94 1.41 -5.04 8.79
N ASN A 95 1.38 -6.16 9.47
CA ASN A 95 0.16 -6.82 9.96
C ASN A 95 -0.87 -7.16 8.86
N HIS A 96 -0.41 -7.48 7.65
CA HIS A 96 -1.32 -7.93 6.60
C HIS A 96 -1.97 -9.27 6.99
N ALA A 97 -3.22 -9.52 6.58
CA ALA A 97 -3.96 -10.74 6.90
C ALA A 97 -3.22 -12.04 6.54
N GLU A 98 -2.40 -12.03 5.49
CA GLU A 98 -1.54 -13.16 5.11
C GLU A 98 -0.24 -13.27 5.92
N HIS A 99 0.06 -12.27 6.77
CA HIS A 99 1.23 -12.22 7.64
C HIS A 99 0.91 -11.44 8.93
N PRO A 100 -0.02 -11.95 9.77
CA PRO A 100 -0.46 -11.26 10.97
C PRO A 100 0.65 -11.18 12.02
N LEU A 101 0.66 -10.09 12.77
CA LEU A 101 1.64 -9.80 13.81
C LEU A 101 1.00 -9.74 15.19
N THR A 102 1.75 -10.08 16.21
CA THR A 102 1.37 -9.73 17.59
C THR A 102 1.53 -8.22 17.81
N THR A 103 0.80 -7.65 18.76
CA THR A 103 0.90 -6.23 19.10
C THR A 103 2.34 -5.81 19.38
N SER A 104 3.13 -6.63 20.09
CA SER A 104 4.55 -6.34 20.36
C SER A 104 5.40 -6.31 19.11
N GLN A 105 5.14 -7.19 18.13
CA GLN A 105 5.81 -7.17 16.83
C GLN A 105 5.43 -5.94 16.02
N VAL A 106 4.16 -5.56 16.00
CA VAL A 106 3.70 -4.33 15.31
C VAL A 106 4.45 -3.12 15.86
N VAL A 107 4.46 -2.93 17.19
CA VAL A 107 5.16 -1.81 17.84
C VAL A 107 6.65 -1.80 17.50
N ALA A 108 7.31 -2.97 17.60
CA ALA A 108 8.75 -3.08 17.28
C ALA A 108 9.02 -2.76 15.80
N SER A 109 8.18 -3.24 14.89
CA SER A 109 8.32 -3.02 13.44
C SER A 109 8.09 -1.55 13.06
N ILE A 110 7.08 -0.88 13.64
CA ILE A 110 6.85 0.56 13.44
C ILE A 110 8.07 1.36 13.91
N ASN A 111 8.57 1.10 15.12
CA ASN A 111 9.75 1.79 15.65
C ASN A 111 10.97 1.63 14.74
N GLN A 112 11.18 0.48 14.13
CA GLN A 112 12.28 0.27 13.17
C GLN A 112 12.04 1.01 11.86
N ALA A 113 10.81 1.01 11.35
CA ALA A 113 10.43 1.75 10.15
C ALA A 113 10.64 3.26 10.33
N GLU A 114 10.22 3.82 11.47
CA GLU A 114 10.41 5.23 11.83
C GLU A 114 11.87 5.64 11.90
N LYS A 115 12.74 4.84 12.56
CA LYS A 115 14.19 5.09 12.63
C LYS A 115 14.82 5.23 11.24
N LEU A 116 14.31 4.50 10.25
CA LEU A 116 14.80 4.50 8.88
C LEU A 116 14.06 5.50 7.98
N GLY A 117 12.98 6.13 8.47
CA GLY A 117 12.12 7.00 7.68
C GLY A 117 11.36 6.25 6.58
N LEU A 118 11.00 4.99 6.82
CA LEU A 118 10.14 4.21 5.94
C LEU A 118 8.68 4.60 6.14
N ILE A 119 7.94 4.71 5.05
CA ILE A 119 6.48 4.84 5.07
C ILE A 119 5.89 3.51 5.55
N THR A 120 5.03 3.55 6.55
CA THR A 120 4.34 2.37 7.08
C THR A 120 2.92 2.28 6.50
N ILE A 121 2.56 1.09 5.97
CA ILE A 121 1.21 0.73 5.59
C ILE A 121 0.75 -0.34 6.57
N LEU A 122 0.04 0.08 7.62
CA LEU A 122 -0.42 -0.80 8.69
C LEU A 122 -1.82 -1.33 8.36
N CYS A 123 -1.97 -2.65 8.36
CA CYS A 123 -3.23 -3.30 7.99
C CYS A 123 -4.08 -3.59 9.22
N ALA A 124 -5.39 -3.39 9.08
CA ALA A 124 -6.43 -3.74 10.04
C ALA A 124 -7.57 -4.47 9.35
N ASP A 125 -8.07 -5.54 9.98
CA ASP A 125 -9.15 -6.38 9.45
C ASP A 125 -10.53 -5.98 9.95
N SER A 126 -10.60 -5.11 10.94
CA SER A 126 -11.85 -4.68 11.58
C SER A 126 -11.78 -3.22 12.04
N ILE A 127 -12.95 -2.62 12.23
CA ILE A 127 -13.11 -1.25 12.74
C ILE A 127 -12.40 -1.08 14.09
N LYS A 128 -12.54 -2.05 15.00
CA LYS A 128 -11.92 -2.00 16.34
C LYS A 128 -10.40 -2.11 16.26
N GLU A 129 -9.89 -2.97 15.39
CA GLU A 129 -8.46 -3.09 15.17
C GLU A 129 -7.89 -1.82 14.55
N ALA A 130 -8.56 -1.25 13.55
CA ALA A 130 -8.15 0.01 12.93
C ALA A 130 -8.05 1.14 13.96
N GLN A 131 -9.05 1.27 14.86
CA GLN A 131 -9.03 2.27 15.93
C GLN A 131 -7.85 2.06 16.89
N MET A 132 -7.60 0.82 17.31
CA MET A 132 -6.49 0.48 18.22
C MET A 132 -5.13 0.77 17.57
N LEU A 133 -4.96 0.34 16.32
CA LEU A 133 -3.70 0.47 15.59
C LEU A 133 -3.41 1.92 15.16
N ALA A 134 -4.43 2.76 14.97
CA ALA A 134 -4.26 4.17 14.67
C ALA A 134 -3.51 4.93 15.77
N MET A 135 -3.56 4.46 17.03
CA MET A 135 -2.79 5.02 18.14
C MET A 135 -1.26 4.89 17.96
N LEU A 136 -0.82 4.02 17.06
CA LEU A 136 0.60 3.85 16.72
C LEU A 136 1.08 4.81 15.62
N ASN A 137 0.22 5.71 15.15
CA ASN A 137 0.50 6.73 14.15
C ASN A 137 1.20 6.21 12.88
N PRO A 138 0.68 5.15 12.21
CA PRO A 138 1.24 4.73 10.94
C PRO A 138 1.06 5.84 9.89
N THR A 139 1.90 5.85 8.86
CA THR A 139 1.73 6.81 7.75
C THR A 139 0.43 6.54 6.99
N ILE A 140 0.15 5.26 6.72
CA ILE A 140 -1.06 4.79 6.03
C ILE A 140 -1.71 3.71 6.87
N MET A 141 -3.05 3.78 7.02
CA MET A 141 -3.87 2.69 7.54
C MET A 141 -4.62 2.03 6.40
N LEU A 142 -4.36 0.74 6.17
CA LEU A 142 -5.16 -0.09 5.27
C LEU A 142 -6.27 -0.76 6.06
N CYS A 143 -7.52 -0.46 5.72
CA CYS A 143 -8.70 -1.15 6.28
C CYS A 143 -9.25 -2.12 5.23
N GLU A 144 -9.19 -3.43 5.55
CA GLU A 144 -9.59 -4.49 4.63
C GLU A 144 -10.16 -5.67 5.44
N PRO A 145 -11.51 -5.87 5.45
CA PRO A 145 -12.09 -7.04 6.08
C PRO A 145 -11.52 -8.32 5.47
N THR A 146 -10.93 -9.18 6.30
CA THR A 146 -10.21 -10.39 5.86
C THR A 146 -11.09 -11.31 5.01
N GLU A 147 -12.38 -11.41 5.34
CA GLU A 147 -13.36 -12.23 4.61
C GLU A 147 -13.64 -11.75 3.17
N LEU A 148 -13.30 -10.50 2.85
CA LEU A 148 -13.50 -9.94 1.50
C LEU A 148 -12.25 -10.05 0.61
N ILE A 149 -11.08 -10.39 1.20
CA ILE A 149 -9.82 -10.48 0.45
C ILE A 149 -9.92 -11.56 -0.64
N GLY A 150 -9.66 -11.17 -1.88
CA GLY A 150 -9.66 -12.09 -3.04
C GLY A 150 -11.03 -12.53 -3.54
N THR A 151 -12.14 -12.09 -2.94
CA THR A 151 -13.50 -12.46 -3.35
C THR A 151 -14.01 -11.65 -4.55
N GLY A 152 -13.42 -10.48 -4.81
CA GLY A 152 -13.94 -9.50 -5.78
C GLY A 152 -15.13 -8.70 -5.25
N GLN A 153 -15.49 -8.85 -3.98
CA GLN A 153 -16.52 -8.03 -3.32
C GLN A 153 -15.85 -6.87 -2.60
N THR A 154 -16.21 -5.65 -2.96
CA THR A 154 -15.74 -4.44 -2.28
C THR A 154 -16.43 -4.27 -0.92
N SER A 155 -15.74 -3.62 0.02
CA SER A 155 -16.38 -3.14 1.25
C SER A 155 -17.60 -2.26 0.90
N ASP A 156 -18.63 -2.32 1.73
CA ASP A 156 -19.76 -1.43 1.57
C ASP A 156 -19.39 0.03 1.91
N ASP A 157 -20.24 0.97 1.48
CA ASP A 157 -19.98 2.40 1.66
C ASP A 157 -19.92 2.78 3.14
N SER A 158 -20.73 2.14 3.98
CA SER A 158 -20.79 2.42 5.42
C SER A 158 -19.49 2.05 6.11
N TYR A 159 -18.90 0.91 5.76
CA TYR A 159 -17.61 0.48 6.31
C TYR A 159 -16.48 1.45 5.93
N ILE A 160 -16.44 1.88 4.66
CA ILE A 160 -15.43 2.84 4.18
C ILE A 160 -15.56 4.17 4.92
N LEU A 161 -16.77 4.71 5.01
CA LEU A 161 -17.02 5.99 5.69
C LEU A 161 -16.72 5.92 7.19
N GLU A 162 -17.14 4.83 7.85
CA GLU A 162 -16.95 4.64 9.29
C GLU A 162 -15.48 4.49 9.64
N THR A 163 -14.73 3.64 8.92
CA THR A 163 -13.29 3.45 9.16
C THR A 163 -12.49 4.71 8.89
N ASN A 164 -12.79 5.43 7.79
CA ASN A 164 -12.14 6.70 7.48
C ASN A 164 -12.39 7.72 8.60
N HIS A 165 -13.64 7.90 9.02
CA HIS A 165 -13.98 8.83 10.09
C HIS A 165 -13.28 8.46 11.42
N LEU A 166 -13.32 7.20 11.78
CA LEU A 166 -12.82 6.72 13.07
C LEU A 166 -11.30 6.83 13.18
N VAL A 167 -10.56 6.42 12.15
CA VAL A 167 -9.09 6.55 12.14
C VAL A 167 -8.68 8.03 12.11
N LYS A 168 -9.31 8.85 11.27
CA LYS A 168 -9.05 10.30 11.22
C LYS A 168 -9.40 11.02 12.53
N SER A 169 -10.33 10.51 13.33
CA SER A 169 -10.64 11.06 14.66
C SER A 169 -9.53 10.79 15.69
N VAL A 170 -8.75 9.73 15.51
CA VAL A 170 -7.57 9.44 16.34
C VAL A 170 -6.39 10.31 15.91
N ASN A 171 -6.09 10.32 14.62
CA ASN A 171 -5.07 11.19 14.04
C ASN A 171 -5.44 11.52 12.58
N SER A 172 -5.68 12.82 12.32
CA SER A 172 -6.07 13.32 10.98
C SER A 172 -4.98 13.16 9.92
N ASP A 173 -3.72 13.02 10.33
CA ASP A 173 -2.58 12.92 9.42
C ASP A 173 -2.39 11.51 8.84
N ILE A 174 -3.04 10.48 9.42
CA ILE A 174 -3.01 9.13 8.89
C ILE A 174 -3.76 9.09 7.56
N LEU A 175 -3.09 8.66 6.49
CA LEU A 175 -3.74 8.47 5.20
C LEU A 175 -4.52 7.16 5.19
N MET A 176 -5.75 7.21 4.64
CA MET A 176 -6.67 6.07 4.60
C MET A 176 -6.58 5.32 3.29
N MET A 177 -6.27 4.03 3.38
CA MET A 177 -6.30 3.09 2.26
C MET A 177 -7.45 2.10 2.46
N GLN A 178 -8.23 1.90 1.41
CA GLN A 178 -9.28 0.88 1.35
C GLN A 178 -8.90 -0.13 0.26
N GLY A 179 -8.83 -1.42 0.58
CA GLY A 179 -8.23 -2.41 -0.31
C GLY A 179 -9.16 -3.55 -0.75
N ALA A 180 -10.23 -3.82 -0.02
CA ALA A 180 -11.08 -4.98 -0.26
C ALA A 180 -11.76 -4.95 -1.63
N GLY A 181 -11.54 -6.02 -2.40
CA GLY A 181 -12.30 -6.35 -3.60
C GLY A 181 -12.11 -5.42 -4.80
N ILE A 182 -11.12 -4.54 -4.81
CA ILE A 182 -10.82 -3.65 -5.94
C ILE A 182 -10.40 -4.48 -7.15
N MET A 183 -11.19 -4.42 -8.23
CA MET A 183 -11.00 -5.22 -9.44
C MET A 183 -10.80 -4.40 -10.71
N ASN A 184 -11.25 -3.14 -10.74
CA ASN A 184 -11.22 -2.28 -11.92
C ASN A 184 -11.21 -0.79 -11.55
N GLU A 185 -11.16 0.07 -12.58
CA GLU A 185 -11.13 1.52 -12.45
C GLU A 185 -12.37 2.13 -11.80
N LYS A 186 -13.53 1.47 -11.89
CA LYS A 186 -14.78 1.97 -11.28
C LYS A 186 -14.74 1.80 -9.77
N ASP A 187 -14.20 0.67 -9.31
CA ASP A 187 -14.02 0.42 -7.87
C ASP A 187 -13.05 1.45 -7.28
N VAL A 188 -11.94 1.73 -7.97
CA VAL A 188 -10.96 2.76 -7.59
C VAL A 188 -11.64 4.12 -7.47
N TYR A 189 -12.33 4.56 -8.52
CA TYR A 189 -13.04 5.85 -8.55
C TYR A 189 -14.04 5.98 -7.38
N ARG A 190 -14.89 4.95 -7.18
CA ARG A 190 -15.85 4.91 -6.06
C ARG A 190 -15.15 5.05 -4.71
N THR A 191 -14.10 4.31 -4.48
CA THR A 191 -13.37 4.29 -3.20
C THR A 191 -12.78 5.67 -2.87
N ILE A 192 -12.18 6.34 -3.85
CA ILE A 192 -11.67 7.71 -3.67
C ILE A 192 -12.82 8.71 -3.41
N LYS A 193 -13.94 8.60 -4.13
CA LYS A 193 -15.11 9.47 -3.93
C LYS A 193 -15.79 9.27 -2.57
N LEU A 194 -15.60 8.12 -1.93
CA LEU A 194 -16.05 7.84 -0.55
C LEU A 194 -15.06 8.36 0.53
N GLY A 195 -14.02 9.10 0.12
CA GLY A 195 -13.11 9.79 1.03
C GLY A 195 -11.86 9.01 1.41
N ALA A 196 -11.55 7.89 0.76
CA ALA A 196 -10.24 7.27 0.92
C ALA A 196 -9.15 8.15 0.30
N ASP A 197 -7.98 8.18 0.93
CA ASP A 197 -6.81 8.88 0.41
C ASP A 197 -6.13 8.04 -0.69
N GLY A 198 -6.24 6.72 -0.60
CA GLY A 198 -5.73 5.82 -1.61
C GLY A 198 -6.43 4.46 -1.62
N THR A 199 -6.04 3.67 -2.60
CA THR A 199 -6.50 2.28 -2.75
C THR A 199 -5.40 1.45 -3.39
N GLY A 200 -5.63 0.15 -3.53
CA GLY A 200 -4.67 -0.74 -4.17
C GLY A 200 -5.33 -1.95 -4.81
N CYS A 201 -4.57 -2.63 -5.64
CA CYS A 201 -5.07 -3.80 -6.34
C CYS A 201 -3.99 -4.89 -6.50
N THR A 202 -4.42 -6.13 -6.39
CA THR A 202 -3.66 -7.33 -6.76
C THR A 202 -4.34 -8.02 -7.94
N SER A 203 -5.44 -8.73 -7.66
CA SER A 203 -6.08 -9.65 -8.61
C SER A 203 -6.60 -8.96 -9.87
N GLY A 204 -7.16 -7.75 -9.74
CA GLY A 204 -7.67 -7.00 -10.88
C GLY A 204 -6.60 -6.65 -11.90
N ILE A 205 -5.34 -6.47 -11.46
CA ILE A 205 -4.21 -6.18 -12.35
C ILE A 205 -3.58 -7.48 -12.83
N VAL A 206 -3.13 -8.36 -11.92
CA VAL A 206 -2.33 -9.54 -12.29
C VAL A 206 -3.11 -10.57 -13.11
N LYS A 207 -4.44 -10.59 -13.00
CA LYS A 207 -5.33 -11.48 -13.77
C LYS A 207 -5.99 -10.78 -14.98
N ALA A 208 -5.72 -9.50 -15.20
CA ALA A 208 -6.26 -8.77 -16.35
C ALA A 208 -5.70 -9.33 -17.67
N LYS A 209 -6.50 -9.23 -18.73
CA LYS A 209 -6.04 -9.56 -20.09
C LYS A 209 -4.85 -8.70 -20.52
N ASP A 210 -4.85 -7.43 -20.09
CA ASP A 210 -3.75 -6.49 -20.26
C ASP A 210 -3.47 -5.81 -18.90
N PRO A 211 -2.51 -6.32 -18.12
CA PRO A 211 -2.19 -5.77 -16.81
C PRO A 211 -1.68 -4.32 -16.85
N LYS A 212 -0.93 -3.93 -17.89
CA LYS A 212 -0.41 -2.56 -18.04
C LYS A 212 -1.54 -1.58 -18.28
N LEU A 213 -2.49 -1.93 -19.14
CA LEU A 213 -3.69 -1.12 -19.39
C LEU A 213 -4.55 -1.00 -18.12
N MET A 214 -4.77 -2.09 -17.39
CA MET A 214 -5.57 -2.05 -16.16
C MET A 214 -4.92 -1.16 -15.10
N LEU A 215 -3.59 -1.28 -14.90
CA LEU A 215 -2.85 -0.41 -13.99
C LEU A 215 -3.02 1.07 -14.36
N LYS A 216 -2.91 1.40 -15.65
CA LYS A 216 -3.13 2.76 -16.17
C LYS A 216 -4.54 3.24 -15.85
N LEU A 217 -5.57 2.48 -16.21
CA LEU A 217 -6.98 2.85 -15.99
C LEU A 217 -7.28 3.11 -14.50
N MET A 218 -6.70 2.31 -13.60
CA MET A 218 -6.88 2.49 -12.15
C MET A 218 -6.24 3.78 -11.65
N ILE A 219 -5.04 4.15 -12.11
CA ILE A 219 -4.39 5.41 -11.72
C ILE A 219 -5.14 6.61 -12.32
N GLU A 220 -5.58 6.52 -13.58
CA GLU A 220 -6.43 7.54 -14.23
C GLU A 220 -7.75 7.75 -13.49
N ALA A 221 -8.30 6.72 -12.87
CA ALA A 221 -9.52 6.84 -12.08
C ALA A 221 -9.31 7.69 -10.80
N ILE A 222 -8.14 7.62 -10.18
CA ILE A 222 -7.79 8.51 -9.06
C ILE A 222 -7.68 9.96 -9.56
N ASP A 223 -6.93 10.21 -10.62
CA ASP A 223 -6.78 11.55 -11.21
C ASP A 223 -8.14 12.17 -11.57
N LYS A 224 -9.02 11.39 -12.18
CA LYS A 224 -10.39 11.81 -12.48
C LYS A 224 -11.17 12.20 -11.22
N ALA A 225 -11.13 11.37 -10.17
CA ALA A 225 -11.82 11.64 -8.93
C ALA A 225 -11.33 12.93 -8.26
N MET A 226 -10.00 13.16 -8.24
CA MET A 226 -9.36 14.38 -7.73
C MET A 226 -9.79 15.64 -8.50
N ASN A 227 -9.83 15.58 -9.83
CA ASN A 227 -10.16 16.72 -10.67
C ASN A 227 -11.65 17.12 -10.58
N GLU A 228 -12.54 16.20 -10.21
CA GLU A 228 -13.95 16.49 -9.97
C GLU A 228 -14.20 17.09 -8.57
N GLU A 229 -13.31 16.90 -7.61
CA GLU A 229 -13.39 17.54 -6.28
C GLU A 229 -12.93 19.01 -6.30
N LYS A 230 -12.15 19.40 -7.31
CA LYS A 230 -11.66 20.78 -7.47
C LYS A 230 -12.63 21.69 -8.21
N LYS A 231 -13.74 21.18 -8.74
CA LYS A 231 -14.79 21.92 -9.45
C LYS A 231 -15.99 22.25 -8.57
#